data_f1f5f48b5c376d144fa7aa04ef2a7756
#
_entry.id   f1f5f48b5c376d144fa7aa04ef2a7756
#
_cell.length_a   1.000
_cell.length_b   1.000
_cell.length_c   1.000
_cell.angle_alpha   90.00
_cell.angle_beta   90.00
_cell.angle_gamma   90.00
#
_symmetry.space_group_name_H-M   'P 1'
#
loop_
_entity.id
_entity.type
_entity.pdbx_description
1 polymer ?
#
loop_
_entity_poly.entity_id
_entity_poly.type
_entity_poly.pdbx_seq_one_letter_code
_entity_poly.pdbx_strand_id
1 'polypeptide(L)'
;IMRGGGQGCALFMWATFPQIADALRVMETWGFTYKTAAFVWVKKNRKSDTPFWGMGAYTRANAEICLLGVTPDFRASEQIKSHAVHQIIEAPVMEHSIKPDETRRRIVELLGDVPRIELFARQRVPGWDAWGDEIGD
;
A
#
# COMPACT_ATOMS: atom_id res chain seq x y z
N ILE A 1 1.95 -4.89 -5.94
CA ILE A 1 1.17 -5.43 -7.06
C ILE A 1 0.60 -6.77 -6.68
N MET A 2 -0.67 -6.95 -6.90
CA MET A 2 -1.39 -8.21 -6.66
C MET A 2 -1.98 -8.68 -7.98
N ARG A 3 -1.76 -9.95 -8.32
CA ARG A 3 -2.27 -10.54 -9.55
C ARG A 3 -3.09 -11.79 -9.23
N GLY A 4 -4.35 -11.79 -9.59
CA GLY A 4 -5.20 -12.96 -9.50
C GLY A 4 -5.22 -13.71 -10.84
N GLY A 5 -5.01 -15.00 -10.84
CA GLY A 5 -4.86 -15.94 -11.94
C GLY A 5 -5.52 -15.60 -13.26
N GLY A 6 -5.01 -14.66 -14.05
CA GLY A 6 -5.55 -14.24 -15.33
C GLY A 6 -6.74 -13.29 -15.25
N GLN A 7 -7.16 -12.90 -14.07
CA GLN A 7 -8.34 -12.08 -13.82
C GLN A 7 -8.01 -10.62 -13.50
N GLY A 8 -6.90 -10.16 -14.03
CA GLY A 8 -6.47 -8.79 -13.79
C GLY A 8 -5.53 -8.66 -12.62
N CYS A 9 -5.16 -7.43 -12.34
CA CYS A 9 -4.14 -7.11 -11.35
C CYS A 9 -4.57 -5.89 -10.54
N ALA A 10 -4.28 -5.91 -9.24
CA ALA A 10 -4.44 -4.75 -8.36
C ALA A 10 -3.07 -4.22 -7.97
N LEU A 11 -2.93 -2.90 -8.00
CA LEU A 11 -1.73 -2.20 -7.58
C LEU A 11 -2.02 -1.41 -6.32
N PHE A 12 -1.22 -1.62 -5.29
CA PHE A 12 -1.25 -0.84 -4.05
C PHE A 12 0.00 0.02 -4.02
N MET A 13 -0.18 1.33 -4.10
CA MET A 13 0.93 2.27 -4.24
C MET A 13 0.92 3.31 -3.12
N TRP A 14 1.99 3.35 -2.33
CA TRP A 14 2.14 4.37 -1.32
C TRP A 14 2.44 5.73 -1.94
N ALA A 15 1.84 6.77 -1.38
CA ALA A 15 2.08 8.14 -1.80
C ALA A 15 1.95 9.08 -0.61
N THR A 16 2.77 10.13 -0.61
CA THR A 16 2.55 11.27 0.28
C THR A 16 1.54 12.21 -0.36
N PHE A 17 0.80 12.96 0.45
CA PHE A 17 -0.22 13.86 -0.09
C PHE A 17 0.36 14.91 -1.05
N PRO A 18 1.52 15.55 -0.78
CA PRO A 18 2.08 16.51 -1.74
C PRO A 18 2.42 15.92 -3.11
N GLN A 19 2.64 14.61 -3.20
CA GLN A 19 3.02 13.96 -4.44
C GLN A 19 1.93 13.07 -5.02
N ILE A 20 0.69 13.26 -4.57
CA ILE A 20 -0.42 12.42 -5.01
C ILE A 20 -0.66 12.51 -6.52
N ALA A 21 -0.49 13.68 -7.10
CA ALA A 21 -0.69 13.87 -8.55
C ALA A 21 0.32 13.06 -9.36
N ASP A 22 1.58 13.02 -8.92
CA ASP A 22 2.62 12.23 -9.57
C ASP A 22 2.36 10.73 -9.44
N ALA A 23 1.91 10.30 -8.27
CA ALA A 23 1.57 8.90 -8.04
C ALA A 23 0.43 8.44 -8.95
N LEU A 24 -0.59 9.27 -9.11
CA LEU A 24 -1.72 8.97 -10.00
C LEU A 24 -1.27 8.87 -11.47
N ARG A 25 -0.35 9.73 -11.91
CA ARG A 25 0.19 9.65 -13.27
C ARG A 25 1.00 8.37 -13.50
N VAL A 26 1.82 7.98 -12.53
CA VAL A 26 2.59 6.73 -12.62
C VAL A 26 1.65 5.53 -12.69
N MET A 27 0.65 5.50 -11.83
CA MET A 27 -0.34 4.41 -11.79
C MET A 27 -1.03 4.26 -13.16
N GLU A 28 -1.48 5.37 -13.74
CA GLU A 28 -2.14 5.37 -15.03
C GLU A 28 -1.18 4.94 -16.15
N THR A 29 0.05 5.44 -16.13
CA THR A 29 1.08 5.07 -17.11
C THR A 29 1.36 3.57 -17.10
N TRP A 30 1.29 2.95 -15.92
CA TRP A 30 1.49 1.50 -15.77
C TRP A 30 0.26 0.68 -16.16
N GLY A 31 -0.83 1.31 -16.59
CA GLY A 31 -2.02 0.62 -17.06
C GLY A 31 -3.06 0.32 -15.98
N PHE A 32 -2.98 1.00 -14.85
CA PHE A 32 -3.93 0.84 -13.75
C PHE A 32 -4.86 2.02 -13.68
N THR A 33 -6.13 1.76 -13.45
CA THR A 33 -7.13 2.81 -13.20
C THR A 33 -7.26 3.02 -11.69
N TYR A 34 -7.06 4.25 -11.25
CA TYR A 34 -7.23 4.60 -9.83
C TYR A 34 -8.67 4.38 -9.39
N LYS A 35 -8.85 3.73 -8.25
CA LYS A 35 -10.16 3.46 -7.67
C LYS A 35 -10.39 4.20 -6.36
N THR A 36 -9.45 4.12 -5.44
CA THR A 36 -9.60 4.70 -4.10
C THR A 36 -8.26 4.67 -3.37
N ALA A 37 -8.23 5.28 -2.20
CA ALA A 37 -7.17 5.01 -1.23
C ALA A 37 -7.56 3.74 -0.46
N ALA A 38 -6.82 2.66 -0.68
CA ALA A 38 -7.08 1.40 0.03
C ALA A 38 -6.81 1.57 1.51
N PHE A 39 -5.70 2.22 1.86
CA PHE A 39 -5.29 2.42 3.24
C PHE A 39 -4.83 3.84 3.49
N VAL A 40 -5.08 4.31 4.70
CA VAL A 40 -4.53 5.56 5.22
C VAL A 40 -3.77 5.21 6.49
N TRP A 41 -2.46 5.42 6.47
CA TRP A 41 -1.60 5.18 7.62
C TRP A 41 -1.55 6.44 8.47
N VAL A 42 -2.12 6.37 9.66
CA VAL A 42 -2.01 7.43 10.66
C VAL A 42 -0.79 7.11 11.50
N LYS A 43 0.25 7.94 11.38
CA LYS A 43 1.54 7.69 12.00
C LYS A 43 1.50 7.97 13.48
N LYS A 44 2.08 7.07 14.25
CA LYS A 44 2.23 7.21 15.70
C LYS A 44 3.70 7.29 16.08
N ASN A 45 3.98 7.77 17.29
CA ASN A 45 5.34 7.79 17.81
C ASN A 45 5.81 6.35 18.09
N ARG A 46 7.11 6.13 17.97
CA ARG A 46 7.69 4.78 18.13
C ARG A 46 7.55 4.26 19.56
N LYS A 47 7.61 5.14 20.56
CA LYS A 47 7.69 4.75 21.97
C LYS A 47 6.45 5.12 22.79
N SER A 48 5.43 5.65 22.16
CA SER A 48 4.20 6.04 22.85
C SER A 48 3.02 5.88 21.92
N ASP A 49 1.83 5.78 22.51
CA ASP A 49 0.58 5.65 21.74
C ASP A 49 0.01 7.02 21.41
N THR A 50 0.88 7.98 21.11
CA THR A 50 0.48 9.34 20.74
C THR A 50 0.73 9.56 19.25
N PRO A 51 -0.04 10.46 18.61
CA PRO A 51 0.18 10.77 17.20
C PRO A 51 1.58 11.31 16.94
N PHE A 52 2.17 10.88 15.84
CA PHE A 52 3.40 11.48 15.33
C PHE A 52 3.03 12.69 14.49
N TRP A 53 3.72 13.82 14.71
CA TRP A 53 3.45 15.06 13.98
C TRP A 53 4.66 15.41 13.13
N GLY A 54 4.51 15.26 11.81
CA GLY A 54 5.54 15.64 10.86
C GLY A 54 5.63 17.15 10.64
N MET A 55 6.66 17.55 9.90
CA MET A 55 6.87 18.95 9.51
C MET A 55 6.36 19.16 8.10
N GLY A 56 5.22 19.81 7.94
CA GLY A 56 4.66 20.15 6.65
C GLY A 56 4.78 21.65 6.38
N ALA A 57 4.71 22.02 5.10
CA ALA A 57 4.74 23.43 4.70
C ALA A 57 3.44 24.16 5.06
N TYR A 58 2.36 23.42 5.22
CA TYR A 58 1.04 23.99 5.53
C TYR A 58 0.55 23.49 6.88
N THR A 59 0.17 22.25 6.95
CA THR A 59 -0.26 21.63 8.22
C THR A 59 0.78 20.64 8.69
N ARG A 60 0.73 20.29 9.97
CA ARG A 60 1.60 19.25 10.51
C ARG A 60 1.07 17.89 10.06
N ALA A 61 1.75 17.30 9.11
CA ALA A 61 1.29 16.05 8.45
C ALA A 61 1.67 14.83 9.30
N ASN A 62 0.72 13.91 9.44
CA ASN A 62 0.97 12.67 10.16
C ASN A 62 0.32 11.45 9.46
N ALA A 63 0.06 11.56 8.16
CA ALA A 63 -0.56 10.47 7.43
C ALA A 63 0.07 10.28 6.07
N GLU A 64 0.06 9.02 5.60
CA GLU A 64 0.36 8.66 4.20
C GLU A 64 -0.75 7.79 3.68
N ILE A 65 -0.92 7.76 2.37
CA ILE A 65 -1.99 6.97 1.75
C ILE A 65 -1.41 5.88 0.85
N CYS A 66 -2.14 4.77 0.79
CA CYS A 66 -1.86 3.68 -0.13
C CYS A 66 -2.98 3.65 -1.15
N LEU A 67 -2.66 4.06 -2.37
CA LEU A 67 -3.63 4.14 -3.47
C LEU A 67 -3.89 2.75 -4.04
N LEU A 68 -5.12 2.51 -4.45
CA LEU A 68 -5.51 1.28 -5.13
C LEU A 68 -5.88 1.58 -6.58
N GLY A 69 -5.19 0.94 -7.50
CA GLY A 69 -5.52 0.93 -8.91
C GLY A 69 -5.69 -0.50 -9.40
N VAL A 70 -6.47 -0.66 -10.45
CA VAL A 70 -6.74 -2.00 -11.01
C VAL A 70 -6.65 -1.96 -12.52
N THR A 71 -6.33 -3.11 -13.11
CA THR A 71 -6.38 -3.27 -14.56
C THR A 71 -7.83 -3.39 -15.03
N PRO A 72 -8.11 -3.18 -16.34
CA PRO A 72 -9.50 -3.19 -16.84
C PRO A 72 -10.24 -4.51 -16.63
N ASP A 73 -9.52 -5.63 -16.57
CA ASP A 73 -10.11 -6.96 -16.41
C ASP A 73 -10.27 -7.39 -14.94
N PHE A 74 -9.86 -6.56 -14.00
CA PHE A 74 -10.06 -6.84 -12.58
C PHE A 74 -11.54 -6.65 -12.19
N ARG A 75 -12.12 -7.65 -11.54
CA ARG A 75 -13.52 -7.64 -11.10
C ARG A 75 -13.60 -7.68 -9.58
N ALA A 76 -13.90 -6.54 -8.96
CA ALA A 76 -13.99 -6.45 -7.50
C ALA A 76 -14.99 -7.45 -6.93
N SER A 77 -16.14 -7.64 -7.60
CA SER A 77 -17.18 -8.57 -7.15
C SER A 77 -16.71 -10.03 -7.07
N GLU A 78 -15.69 -10.38 -7.84
CA GLU A 78 -15.16 -11.75 -7.88
C GLU A 78 -13.88 -11.91 -7.05
N GLN A 79 -13.08 -10.86 -6.94
CA GLN A 79 -11.72 -10.95 -6.40
C GLN A 79 -11.57 -10.43 -4.99
N ILE A 80 -12.48 -9.58 -4.52
CA ILE A 80 -12.47 -9.14 -3.12
C ILE A 80 -13.06 -10.28 -2.27
N LYS A 81 -12.24 -10.80 -1.36
CA LYS A 81 -12.59 -11.96 -0.52
C LYS A 81 -13.17 -11.57 0.83
N SER A 82 -12.93 -10.33 1.28
CA SER A 82 -13.45 -9.86 2.56
C SER A 82 -13.83 -8.39 2.44
N HIS A 83 -15.02 -8.05 2.91
CA HIS A 83 -15.45 -6.66 3.00
C HIS A 83 -15.27 -6.08 4.40
N ALA A 84 -14.55 -6.81 5.27
CA ALA A 84 -14.29 -6.39 6.65
C ALA A 84 -12.93 -5.73 6.85
N VAL A 85 -12.13 -5.58 5.79
CA VAL A 85 -10.81 -4.97 5.87
C VAL A 85 -10.94 -3.46 6.01
N HIS A 86 -10.39 -2.90 7.08
CA HIS A 86 -10.50 -1.47 7.38
C HIS A 86 -9.44 -0.65 6.67
N GLN A 87 -9.79 0.57 6.32
CA GLN A 87 -8.92 1.49 5.59
C GLN A 87 -7.84 2.11 6.48
N ILE A 88 -8.18 2.49 7.71
CA ILE A 88 -7.26 3.20 8.59
C ILE A 88 -6.30 2.22 9.25
N ILE A 89 -5.01 2.54 9.17
CA ILE A 89 -3.95 1.81 9.87
C ILE A 89 -3.29 2.78 10.83
N GLU A 90 -3.32 2.48 12.11
CA GLU A 90 -2.58 3.23 13.12
C GLU A 90 -1.34 2.41 13.48
N ALA A 91 -0.17 2.96 13.19
CA ALA A 91 1.07 2.24 13.41
C ALA A 91 2.23 3.22 13.61
N PRO A 92 3.27 2.82 14.39
CA PRO A 92 4.42 3.68 14.62
C PRO A 92 5.21 3.95 13.35
N VAL A 93 5.82 5.14 13.29
CA VAL A 93 6.84 5.42 12.30
C VAL A 93 8.06 4.53 12.56
N MET A 94 8.68 4.06 11.49
CA MET A 94 9.88 3.23 11.55
C MET A 94 11.00 3.93 10.80
N GLU A 95 12.23 3.42 10.97
CA GLU A 95 13.39 3.96 10.28
C GLU A 95 13.26 3.77 8.76
N HIS A 96 13.91 4.65 8.00
CA HIS A 96 13.99 4.56 6.54
C HIS A 96 12.63 4.52 5.82
N SER A 97 11.62 5.16 6.41
CA SER A 97 10.27 5.22 5.83
C SER A 97 9.65 3.86 5.56
N ILE A 98 9.96 2.87 6.39
CA ILE A 98 9.38 1.53 6.29
C ILE A 98 7.87 1.62 6.52
N LYS A 99 7.09 0.99 5.65
CA LYS A 99 5.63 0.98 5.75
C LYS A 99 5.18 -0.11 6.73
N PRO A 100 4.01 0.06 7.37
CA PRO A 100 3.53 -0.92 8.35
C PRO A 100 3.33 -2.31 7.76
N ASP A 101 3.76 -3.35 8.47
CA ASP A 101 3.52 -4.75 8.07
C ASP A 101 2.04 -5.09 8.01
N GLU A 102 1.22 -4.41 8.78
CA GLU A 102 -0.24 -4.59 8.77
C GLU A 102 -0.82 -4.42 7.37
N THR A 103 -0.21 -3.59 6.53
CA THR A 103 -0.65 -3.38 5.16
C THR A 103 -0.62 -4.70 4.38
N ARG A 104 0.47 -5.47 4.48
CA ARG A 104 0.58 -6.75 3.79
C ARG A 104 -0.47 -7.74 4.27
N ARG A 105 -0.71 -7.81 5.57
CA ARG A 105 -1.72 -8.70 6.14
C ARG A 105 -3.11 -8.34 5.62
N ARG A 106 -3.45 -7.06 5.57
CA ARG A 106 -4.76 -6.61 5.10
C ARG A 106 -4.96 -6.84 3.61
N ILE A 107 -3.91 -6.71 2.81
CA ILE A 107 -3.99 -7.00 1.37
C ILE A 107 -4.30 -8.48 1.16
N VAL A 108 -3.65 -9.38 1.88
CA VAL A 108 -3.91 -10.82 1.78
C VAL A 108 -5.31 -11.14 2.26
N GLU A 109 -5.77 -10.51 3.33
CA GLU A 109 -7.16 -10.69 3.80
C GLU A 109 -8.16 -10.22 2.75
N LEU A 110 -7.86 -9.10 2.08
CA LEU A 110 -8.74 -8.51 1.08
C LEU A 110 -8.86 -9.37 -0.17
N LEU A 111 -7.75 -9.86 -0.69
CA LEU A 111 -7.68 -10.53 -2.00
C LEU A 111 -7.46 -12.04 -1.91
N GLY A 112 -7.13 -12.56 -0.74
CA GLY A 112 -6.84 -13.97 -0.57
C GLY A 112 -5.40 -14.32 -0.95
N ASP A 113 -5.13 -15.63 -1.00
CA ASP A 113 -3.78 -16.13 -1.30
C ASP A 113 -3.59 -16.20 -2.82
N VAL A 114 -3.22 -15.06 -3.41
CA VAL A 114 -2.95 -14.92 -4.84
C VAL A 114 -1.49 -14.54 -5.04
N PRO A 115 -0.91 -14.76 -6.24
CA PRO A 115 0.46 -14.34 -6.53
C PRO A 115 0.62 -12.84 -6.25
N ARG A 116 1.70 -12.49 -5.56
CA ARG A 116 1.95 -11.11 -5.15
C ARG A 116 3.44 -10.82 -5.09
N ILE A 117 3.78 -9.57 -5.41
CA ILE A 117 5.15 -9.09 -5.39
C ILE A 117 5.19 -7.70 -4.75
N GLU A 118 6.23 -7.44 -3.96
CA GLU A 118 6.52 -6.12 -3.44
C GLU A 118 7.67 -5.52 -4.23
N LEU A 119 7.40 -4.37 -4.87
CA LEU A 119 8.41 -3.63 -5.62
C LEU A 119 9.15 -2.67 -4.70
N PHE A 120 10.44 -2.48 -4.92
CA PHE A 120 11.31 -1.67 -4.08
C PHE A 120 11.32 -2.15 -2.64
N ALA A 121 11.29 -3.47 -2.49
CA ALA A 121 11.27 -4.11 -1.17
C ALA A 121 12.58 -3.88 -0.43
N ARG A 122 12.49 -3.68 0.89
CA ARG A 122 13.63 -3.53 1.76
C ARG A 122 14.04 -4.83 2.42
N GLN A 123 13.13 -5.80 2.43
CA GLN A 123 13.37 -7.12 3.00
C GLN A 123 12.43 -8.13 2.35
N ARG A 124 12.81 -9.40 2.43
CA ARG A 124 11.93 -10.47 1.97
C ARG A 124 10.93 -10.81 3.05
N VAL A 125 9.68 -10.97 2.65
CA VAL A 125 8.58 -11.31 3.57
C VAL A 125 7.97 -12.63 3.10
N PRO A 126 7.75 -13.61 4.00
CA PRO A 126 7.14 -14.88 3.61
C PRO A 126 5.81 -14.68 2.88
N GLY A 127 5.64 -15.39 1.78
CA GLY A 127 4.44 -15.31 0.95
C GLY A 127 4.43 -14.20 -0.07
N TRP A 128 5.48 -13.38 -0.12
CA TRP A 128 5.60 -12.27 -1.09
C TRP A 128 6.86 -12.44 -1.93
N ASP A 129 6.72 -12.31 -3.23
CA ASP A 129 7.86 -12.11 -4.10
C ASP A 129 8.40 -10.68 -3.87
N ALA A 130 9.65 -10.46 -4.18
CA ALA A 130 10.27 -9.16 -3.88
C ALA A 130 11.20 -8.73 -5.01
N TRP A 131 11.25 -7.43 -5.23
CA TRP A 131 12.16 -6.80 -6.18
C TRP A 131 12.62 -5.46 -5.61
N GLY A 132 13.93 -5.22 -5.62
CA GLY A 132 14.50 -3.96 -5.13
C GLY A 132 15.98 -4.10 -4.83
N ASP A 133 16.66 -2.97 -4.69
CA ASP A 133 18.10 -2.93 -4.49
C ASP A 133 18.53 -3.33 -3.07
N GLU A 134 17.63 -3.25 -2.11
CA GLU A 134 17.94 -3.48 -0.70
C GLU A 134 17.75 -4.92 -0.26
N ILE A 135 17.24 -5.80 -1.14
CA ILE A 135 17.08 -7.22 -0.83
C ILE A 135 18.28 -8.00 -1.33
N GLY A 136 18.74 -8.94 -0.51
CA GLY A 136 19.80 -9.86 -0.93
C GLY A 136 19.30 -10.88 -1.94
N ASP A 137 20.23 -11.53 -2.60
CA ASP A 137 19.94 -12.58 -3.58
C ASP A 137 19.40 -13.85 -2.93
#